data_8bdd73e771255da9d93048f38c04eb1e
#
_entry.id   8bdd73e771255da9d93048f38c04eb1e
#
_cell.length_a   1.000
_cell.length_b   1.000
_cell.length_c   1.000
_cell.angle_alpha   90.00
_cell.angle_beta   90.00
_cell.angle_gamma   90.00
#
_symmetry.space_group_name_H-M   'P 1'
#
loop_
_entity.id
_entity.type
_entity.pdbx_description
1 polymer ?
#
loop_
_entity_poly.entity_id
_entity_poly.type
_entity_poly.pdbx_seq_one_letter_code
_entity_poly.pdbx_strand_id
1 'polypeptide(L)'
;MEALKFSNYYRKYGYSNSTYRHHEYSHDLNEAIIIIRKLIEDYKDIIKFYDLLLSLTNKEEDIKIIKDIMEDELKHNKVLKNLYYELTGNNLKEDRLNKFEDNMLNYKRNLEKGLKKELEETEKYRKIMSAMPDRRKTLSVMEILTDKLRHASWYNYLIAKCI
;
A
#
# COMPACT_ATOMS: atom_id res chain seq x y z
N MET A 1 6.96 -39.60 -10.93
CA MET A 1 6.38 -39.17 -12.24
C MET A 1 5.81 -37.74 -12.24
N GLU A 2 5.45 -37.14 -11.08
CA GLU A 2 4.95 -35.76 -10.99
C GLU A 2 6.03 -34.67 -11.09
N ALA A 3 7.22 -34.87 -10.56
CA ALA A 3 8.31 -33.88 -10.62
C ALA A 3 8.75 -33.53 -12.05
N LEU A 4 8.60 -34.49 -13.01
CA LEU A 4 8.92 -34.25 -14.43
C LEU A 4 7.87 -33.36 -15.13
N LYS A 5 6.60 -33.36 -14.66
CA LYS A 5 5.54 -32.50 -15.21
C LYS A 5 5.74 -31.04 -14.82
N PHE A 6 6.18 -30.77 -13.58
CA PHE A 6 6.51 -29.41 -13.11
C PHE A 6 7.72 -28.83 -13.84
N SER A 7 8.78 -29.62 -14.05
CA SER A 7 9.97 -29.20 -14.81
C SER A 7 9.65 -28.80 -16.25
N ASN A 8 8.73 -29.52 -16.92
CA ASN A 8 8.32 -29.20 -18.28
C ASN A 8 7.39 -27.98 -18.36
N TYR A 9 6.59 -27.70 -17.32
CA TYR A 9 5.76 -26.49 -17.24
C TYR A 9 6.62 -25.25 -17.19
N TYR A 10 7.64 -25.21 -16.34
CA TYR A 10 8.57 -24.08 -16.24
C TYR A 10 9.42 -23.89 -17.53
N ARG A 11 9.77 -24.97 -18.21
CA ARG A 11 10.52 -24.91 -19.50
C ARG A 11 9.66 -24.38 -20.64
N LYS A 12 8.36 -24.63 -20.64
CA LYS A 12 7.41 -24.18 -21.69
C LYS A 12 7.11 -22.68 -21.61
N TYR A 13 7.27 -22.06 -20.43
CA TYR A 13 7.01 -20.64 -20.19
C TYR A 13 8.28 -19.79 -20.05
N GLY A 14 9.42 -20.27 -20.58
CA GLY A 14 10.59 -19.41 -20.85
C GLY A 14 11.47 -19.05 -19.65
N TYR A 15 11.40 -19.79 -18.52
CA TYR A 15 12.29 -19.57 -17.40
C TYR A 15 13.68 -20.21 -17.58
N SER A 16 14.36 -19.87 -18.66
CA SER A 16 15.75 -20.25 -18.86
C SER A 16 16.56 -19.12 -19.48
N ASN A 17 17.03 -18.19 -18.65
CA ASN A 17 18.35 -17.56 -18.81
C ASN A 17 18.57 -16.57 -17.66
N SER A 18 19.67 -16.69 -16.97
CA SER A 18 20.06 -15.81 -15.84
C SER A 18 20.12 -14.34 -16.23
N THR A 19 20.43 -14.03 -17.47
CA THR A 19 20.51 -12.68 -18.02
C THR A 19 19.12 -12.03 -18.19
N TYR A 20 18.10 -12.78 -18.61
CA TYR A 20 16.73 -12.28 -18.70
C TYR A 20 16.13 -12.00 -17.32
N ARG A 21 16.39 -12.87 -16.32
CA ARG A 21 15.96 -12.62 -14.94
C ARG A 21 16.55 -11.35 -14.35
N HIS A 22 17.82 -11.04 -14.61
CA HIS A 22 18.43 -9.81 -14.10
C HIS A 22 17.81 -8.55 -14.70
N HIS A 23 17.44 -8.56 -15.98
CA HIS A 23 16.85 -7.39 -16.63
C HIS A 23 15.38 -7.19 -16.21
N GLU A 24 14.60 -8.25 -16.12
CA GLU A 24 13.21 -8.24 -15.66
C GLU A 24 13.13 -7.81 -14.18
N TYR A 25 14.00 -8.39 -13.33
CA TYR A 25 14.11 -8.03 -11.91
C TYR A 25 14.52 -6.57 -11.67
N SER A 26 15.40 -6.02 -12.50
CA SER A 26 15.78 -4.61 -12.42
C SER A 26 14.65 -3.66 -12.83
N HIS A 27 13.83 -4.05 -13.81
CA HIS A 27 12.68 -3.28 -14.25
C HIS A 27 11.59 -3.24 -13.17
N ASP A 28 11.25 -4.39 -12.58
CA ASP A 28 10.24 -4.52 -11.52
C ASP A 28 10.66 -3.74 -10.27
N LEU A 29 11.96 -3.78 -9.90
CA LEU A 29 12.48 -3.02 -8.77
C LEU A 29 12.39 -1.51 -9.01
N ASN A 30 12.68 -1.02 -10.21
CA ASN A 30 12.54 0.39 -10.55
C ASN A 30 11.07 0.84 -10.49
N GLU A 31 10.14 0.04 -11.01
CA GLU A 31 8.70 0.31 -10.87
C GLU A 31 8.28 0.38 -9.39
N ALA A 32 8.74 -0.56 -8.57
CA ALA A 32 8.47 -0.56 -7.14
C ALA A 32 8.99 0.70 -6.45
N ILE A 33 10.21 1.15 -6.75
CA ILE A 33 10.80 2.38 -6.21
C ILE A 33 9.95 3.61 -6.58
N ILE A 34 9.44 3.69 -7.82
CA ILE A 34 8.56 4.78 -8.27
C ILE A 34 7.25 4.76 -7.46
N ILE A 35 6.65 3.57 -7.25
CA ILE A 35 5.42 3.42 -6.47
C ILE A 35 5.65 3.84 -5.01
N ILE A 36 6.74 3.36 -4.38
CA ILE A 36 7.11 3.70 -3.00
C ILE A 36 7.26 5.21 -2.86
N ARG A 37 7.99 5.84 -3.77
CA ARG A 37 8.18 7.29 -3.79
C ARG A 37 6.85 8.03 -3.80
N LYS A 38 5.93 7.64 -4.69
CA LYS A 38 4.61 8.28 -4.78
C LYS A 38 3.79 8.10 -3.51
N LEU A 39 3.79 6.91 -2.90
CA LEU A 39 3.10 6.67 -1.63
C LEU A 39 3.63 7.55 -0.49
N ILE A 40 4.95 7.80 -0.44
CA ILE A 40 5.55 8.72 0.54
C ILE A 40 5.14 10.17 0.25
N GLU A 41 5.15 10.60 -1.02
CA GLU A 41 4.75 11.96 -1.42
C GLU A 41 3.26 12.24 -1.10
N ASP A 42 2.38 11.25 -1.27
CA ASP A 42 0.93 11.35 -1.04
C ASP A 42 0.54 11.27 0.46
N TYR A 43 1.49 11.01 1.37
CA TYR A 43 1.19 10.74 2.79
C TYR A 43 0.49 11.91 3.51
N LYS A 44 0.84 13.16 3.22
CA LYS A 44 0.21 14.34 3.84
C LYS A 44 -1.28 14.45 3.50
N ASP A 45 -1.66 14.04 2.29
CA ASP A 45 -3.06 14.05 1.86
C ASP A 45 -3.85 12.92 2.53
N ILE A 46 -3.16 11.80 2.85
CA ILE A 46 -3.74 10.70 3.64
C ILE A 46 -4.12 11.19 5.04
N ILE A 47 -3.23 11.90 5.73
CA ILE A 47 -3.50 12.42 7.07
C ILE A 47 -4.68 13.41 7.06
N LYS A 48 -4.73 14.35 6.10
CA LYS A 48 -5.87 15.25 5.96
C LYS A 48 -7.19 14.52 5.72
N PHE A 49 -7.15 13.42 4.98
CA PHE A 49 -8.33 12.60 4.76
C PHE A 49 -8.84 11.96 6.05
N TYR A 50 -7.96 11.48 6.94
CA TYR A 50 -8.37 10.96 8.25
C TYR A 50 -8.88 12.07 9.18
N ASP A 51 -8.25 13.26 9.18
CA ASP A 51 -8.75 14.42 9.92
C ASP A 51 -10.16 14.78 9.47
N LEU A 52 -10.44 14.77 8.16
CA LEU A 52 -11.78 14.97 7.62
C LEU A 52 -12.76 13.90 8.10
N LEU A 53 -12.40 12.60 8.04
CA LEU A 53 -13.27 11.52 8.53
C LEU A 53 -13.60 11.67 10.01
N LEU A 54 -12.63 12.03 10.84
CA LEU A 54 -12.82 12.27 12.26
C LEU A 54 -13.74 13.47 12.53
N SER A 55 -13.71 14.51 11.69
CA SER A 55 -14.61 15.67 11.80
C SER A 55 -16.07 15.37 11.45
N LEU A 56 -16.32 14.27 10.72
CA LEU A 56 -17.65 13.89 10.21
C LEU A 56 -18.38 12.88 11.09
N THR A 57 -17.79 12.44 12.22
CA THR A 57 -18.41 11.50 13.15
C THR A 57 -18.17 11.92 14.60
N ASN A 58 -19.18 11.63 15.45
CA ASN A 58 -19.08 11.77 16.90
C ASN A 58 -19.24 10.42 17.62
N LYS A 59 -19.29 9.31 16.89
CA LYS A 59 -19.43 7.98 17.46
C LYS A 59 -18.06 7.50 17.94
N GLU A 60 -17.92 7.22 19.25
CA GLU A 60 -16.65 6.83 19.88
C GLU A 60 -15.98 5.62 19.20
N GLU A 61 -16.78 4.61 18.83
CA GLU A 61 -16.27 3.42 18.14
C GLU A 61 -15.71 3.75 16.76
N ASP A 62 -16.40 4.60 15.96
CA ASP A 62 -15.95 5.02 14.65
C ASP A 62 -14.65 5.83 14.77
N ILE A 63 -14.59 6.76 15.75
CA ILE A 63 -13.40 7.56 16.04
C ILE A 63 -12.21 6.66 16.37
N LYS A 64 -12.43 5.64 17.20
CA LYS A 64 -11.37 4.69 17.58
C LYS A 64 -10.84 3.95 16.36
N ILE A 65 -11.71 3.36 15.55
CA ILE A 65 -11.32 2.62 14.36
C ILE A 65 -10.52 3.51 13.38
N ILE A 66 -11.00 4.74 13.13
CA ILE A 66 -10.32 5.67 12.23
C ILE A 66 -8.94 6.06 12.76
N LYS A 67 -8.81 6.29 14.08
CA LYS A 67 -7.51 6.58 14.70
C LYS A 67 -6.55 5.40 14.63
N ASP A 68 -7.01 4.18 14.86
CA ASP A 68 -6.20 2.96 14.77
C ASP A 68 -5.65 2.80 13.33
N ILE A 69 -6.48 3.02 12.31
CA ILE A 69 -6.04 3.01 10.90
C ILE A 69 -5.00 4.12 10.65
N MET A 70 -5.24 5.34 11.13
CA MET A 70 -4.33 6.48 10.96
C MET A 70 -2.95 6.22 11.61
N GLU A 71 -2.92 5.57 12.77
CA GLU A 71 -1.68 5.18 13.43
C GLU A 71 -0.89 4.14 12.60
N ASP A 72 -1.57 3.20 11.98
CA ASP A 72 -0.93 2.24 11.09
C ASP A 72 -0.36 2.93 9.85
N GLU A 73 -1.07 3.89 9.24
CA GLU A 73 -0.56 4.68 8.12
C GLU A 73 0.73 5.45 8.49
N LEU A 74 0.83 5.94 9.72
CA LEU A 74 2.06 6.57 10.21
C LEU A 74 3.23 5.57 10.28
N LYS A 75 2.97 4.34 10.73
CA LYS A 75 3.97 3.25 10.75
C LYS A 75 4.36 2.86 9.32
N HIS A 76 3.37 2.69 8.44
CA HIS A 76 3.60 2.36 7.02
C HIS A 76 4.50 3.38 6.33
N ASN A 77 4.26 4.68 6.53
CA ASN A 77 5.09 5.74 5.97
C ASN A 77 6.56 5.65 6.45
N LYS A 78 6.78 5.33 7.73
CA LYS A 78 8.14 5.12 8.26
C LYS A 78 8.83 3.92 7.60
N VAL A 79 8.10 2.81 7.44
CA VAL A 79 8.62 1.60 6.75
C VAL A 79 8.97 1.92 5.30
N LEU A 80 8.08 2.60 4.57
CA LEU A 80 8.31 3.00 3.18
C LEU A 80 9.53 3.91 3.02
N LYS A 81 9.72 4.90 3.91
CA LYS A 81 10.91 5.77 3.90
C LYS A 81 12.20 5.00 4.11
N ASN A 82 12.21 4.07 5.08
CA ASN A 82 13.35 3.22 5.34
C ASN A 82 13.64 2.32 4.13
N LEU A 83 12.60 1.72 3.56
CA LEU A 83 12.72 0.86 2.39
C LEU A 83 13.25 1.65 1.18
N TYR A 84 12.75 2.85 0.94
CA TYR A 84 13.24 3.74 -0.12
C TYR A 84 14.72 4.05 0.05
N TYR A 85 15.15 4.40 1.26
CA TYR A 85 16.55 4.66 1.57
C TYR A 85 17.43 3.43 1.34
N GLU A 86 17.01 2.25 1.81
CA GLU A 86 17.76 1.02 1.62
C GLU A 86 17.90 0.59 0.15
N LEU A 87 16.91 0.92 -0.69
CA LEU A 87 16.91 0.58 -2.11
C LEU A 87 17.64 1.59 -2.98
N THR A 88 17.71 2.86 -2.56
CA THR A 88 18.22 3.96 -3.41
C THR A 88 19.43 4.70 -2.85
N GLY A 89 19.70 4.57 -1.55
CA GLY A 89 20.67 5.38 -0.81
C GLY A 89 20.23 6.83 -0.57
N ASN A 90 19.03 7.22 -0.97
CA ASN A 90 18.54 8.59 -0.89
C ASN A 90 17.41 8.74 0.13
N ASN A 91 17.38 9.88 0.84
CA ASN A 91 16.24 10.25 1.68
C ASN A 91 15.21 11.04 0.88
N LEU A 92 13.94 10.68 1.03
CA LEU A 92 12.83 11.40 0.44
C LEU A 92 12.21 12.35 1.48
N LYS A 93 12.09 13.63 1.12
CA LYS A 93 11.35 14.62 1.91
C LYS A 93 9.91 14.66 1.43
N GLU A 94 8.96 14.86 2.36
CA GLU A 94 7.53 15.02 2.06
C GLU A 94 7.26 16.45 1.58
N ASP A 95 7.68 16.80 0.37
CA ASP A 95 7.66 18.21 -0.06
C ASP A 95 6.44 18.61 -0.91
N ARG A 96 5.56 17.68 -1.29
CA ARG A 96 4.39 18.03 -2.11
C ARG A 96 3.11 18.03 -1.29
N LEU A 97 2.53 19.23 -1.14
CA LEU A 97 1.12 19.41 -0.89
C LEU A 97 0.41 19.27 -2.25
N ASN A 98 -0.05 18.06 -2.56
CA ASN A 98 -1.04 17.96 -3.62
C ASN A 98 -2.29 18.72 -3.15
N LYS A 99 -3.05 19.30 -4.07
CA LYS A 99 -4.32 19.93 -3.72
C LYS A 99 -5.27 18.82 -3.26
N PHE A 100 -5.37 18.65 -1.93
CA PHE A 100 -6.47 17.88 -1.36
C PHE A 100 -7.75 18.64 -1.75
N GLU A 101 -8.49 18.10 -2.72
CA GLU A 101 -9.81 18.65 -3.05
C GLU A 101 -10.74 18.27 -1.89
N ASP A 102 -11.01 19.26 -1.06
CA ASP A 102 -11.97 19.19 0.05
C ASP A 102 -13.41 19.19 -0.53
N ASN A 103 -13.73 18.18 -1.29
CA ASN A 103 -15.10 17.90 -1.67
C ASN A 103 -15.79 17.38 -0.41
N MET A 104 -16.54 18.25 0.28
CA MET A 104 -17.34 17.93 1.47
C MET A 104 -18.42 16.89 1.14
N LEU A 105 -17.99 15.65 0.89
CA LEU A 105 -18.89 14.52 0.80
C LEU A 105 -19.39 14.17 2.20
N ASN A 106 -20.58 13.57 2.30
CA ASN A 106 -21.05 13.05 3.57
C ASN A 106 -20.15 11.92 4.08
N TYR A 107 -20.26 11.60 5.37
CA TYR A 107 -19.42 10.58 6.06
C TYR A 107 -19.37 9.25 5.29
N LYS A 108 -20.54 8.69 4.90
CA LYS A 108 -20.62 7.41 4.19
C LYS A 108 -19.83 7.43 2.88
N ARG A 109 -19.97 8.48 2.07
CA ARG A 109 -19.25 8.60 0.78
C ARG A 109 -17.73 8.74 0.98
N ASN A 110 -17.30 9.38 2.06
CA ASN A 110 -15.88 9.44 2.38
C ASN A 110 -15.36 8.07 2.84
N LEU A 111 -16.13 7.29 3.60
CA LEU A 111 -15.79 5.90 3.92
C LEU A 111 -15.68 5.03 2.65
N GLU A 112 -16.60 5.16 1.70
CA GLU A 112 -16.55 4.47 0.40
C GLU A 112 -15.29 4.83 -0.41
N LYS A 113 -14.88 6.12 -0.39
CA LYS A 113 -13.59 6.56 -0.97
C LYS A 113 -12.40 5.90 -0.26
N GLY A 114 -12.40 5.88 1.08
CA GLY A 114 -11.36 5.23 1.87
C GLY A 114 -11.23 3.74 1.52
N LEU A 115 -12.36 3.02 1.52
CA LEU A 115 -12.40 1.61 1.12
C LEU A 115 -11.77 1.37 -0.25
N LYS A 116 -12.19 2.14 -1.25
CA LYS A 116 -11.65 2.01 -2.61
C LYS A 116 -10.15 2.25 -2.64
N LYS A 117 -9.67 3.27 -1.92
CA LYS A 117 -8.25 3.61 -1.82
C LYS A 117 -7.44 2.46 -1.19
N GLU A 118 -7.91 1.87 -0.09
CA GLU A 118 -7.22 0.73 0.55
C GLU A 118 -7.07 -0.46 -0.41
N LEU A 119 -8.13 -0.77 -1.18
CA LEU A 119 -8.10 -1.84 -2.18
C LEU A 119 -7.14 -1.51 -3.34
N GLU A 120 -7.14 -0.28 -3.85
CA GLU A 120 -6.19 0.16 -4.88
C GLU A 120 -4.75 0.13 -4.39
N GLU A 121 -4.50 0.51 -3.13
CA GLU A 121 -3.18 0.44 -2.52
C GLU A 121 -2.72 -0.99 -2.31
N THR A 122 -3.61 -1.93 -2.00
CA THR A 122 -3.28 -3.37 -1.92
C THR A 122 -2.60 -3.85 -3.21
N GLU A 123 -3.09 -3.46 -4.38
CA GLU A 123 -2.45 -3.83 -5.66
C GLU A 123 -1.05 -3.21 -5.82
N LYS A 124 -0.86 -1.97 -5.37
CA LYS A 124 0.47 -1.32 -5.36
C LYS A 124 1.44 -2.06 -4.45
N TYR A 125 1.01 -2.43 -3.23
CA TYR A 125 1.84 -3.17 -2.29
C TYR A 125 2.17 -4.60 -2.78
N ARG A 126 1.27 -5.26 -3.52
CA ARG A 126 1.58 -6.54 -4.18
C ARG A 126 2.71 -6.41 -5.20
N LYS A 127 2.70 -5.36 -6.02
CA LYS A 127 3.79 -5.06 -6.97
C LYS A 127 5.10 -4.77 -6.24
N ILE A 128 5.07 -3.92 -5.20
CA ILE A 128 6.25 -3.64 -4.39
C ILE A 128 6.79 -4.94 -3.80
N MET A 129 5.94 -5.76 -3.17
CA MET A 129 6.32 -7.00 -2.51
C MET A 129 7.02 -7.98 -3.46
N SER A 130 6.47 -8.16 -4.68
CA SER A 130 7.03 -9.07 -5.68
C SER A 130 8.42 -8.65 -6.18
N ALA A 131 8.74 -7.36 -6.12
CA ALA A 131 10.02 -6.80 -6.55
C ALA A 131 11.09 -6.74 -5.44
N MET A 132 10.76 -7.11 -4.20
CA MET A 132 11.72 -7.00 -3.10
C MET A 132 12.89 -7.97 -3.21
N PRO A 133 14.14 -7.48 -3.02
CA PRO A 133 15.34 -8.28 -3.26
C PRO A 133 15.62 -9.34 -2.19
N ASP A 134 15.03 -9.20 -1.01
CA ASP A 134 15.25 -10.10 0.11
C ASP A 134 13.99 -10.35 0.96
N ARG A 135 14.03 -11.45 1.74
CA ARG A 135 12.91 -11.87 2.58
C ARG A 135 12.49 -10.82 3.62
N ARG A 136 13.45 -10.09 4.20
CA ARG A 136 13.15 -9.10 5.24
C ARG A 136 12.29 -7.97 4.67
N LYS A 137 12.68 -7.43 3.51
CA LYS A 137 11.92 -6.38 2.82
C LYS A 137 10.56 -6.90 2.35
N THR A 138 10.51 -8.13 1.82
CA THR A 138 9.23 -8.76 1.44
C THR A 138 8.27 -8.86 2.62
N LEU A 139 8.74 -9.30 3.79
CA LEU A 139 7.90 -9.40 4.99
C LEU A 139 7.42 -8.03 5.48
N SER A 140 8.28 -7.01 5.47
CA SER A 140 7.87 -5.64 5.84
C SER A 140 6.77 -5.09 4.93
N VAL A 141 6.83 -5.37 3.64
CA VAL A 141 5.78 -4.97 2.69
C VAL A 141 4.51 -5.81 2.87
N MET A 142 4.66 -7.11 3.19
CA MET A 142 3.53 -8.01 3.46
C MET A 142 2.73 -7.57 4.69
N GLU A 143 3.38 -7.08 5.75
CA GLU A 143 2.72 -6.52 6.92
C GLU A 143 1.82 -5.34 6.51
N ILE A 144 2.35 -4.38 5.74
CA ILE A 144 1.54 -3.25 5.24
C ILE A 144 0.37 -3.75 4.39
N LEU A 145 0.61 -4.69 3.48
CA LEU A 145 -0.43 -5.24 2.61
C LEU A 145 -1.57 -5.88 3.40
N THR A 146 -1.24 -6.64 4.45
CA THR A 146 -2.26 -7.28 5.31
C THR A 146 -3.03 -6.24 6.13
N ASP A 147 -2.37 -5.17 6.58
CA ASP A 147 -3.04 -4.05 7.24
C ASP A 147 -4.02 -3.34 6.30
N LYS A 148 -3.64 -3.09 5.05
CA LYS A 148 -4.55 -2.52 4.03
C LYS A 148 -5.82 -3.34 3.84
N LEU A 149 -5.73 -4.67 3.82
CA LEU A 149 -6.91 -5.55 3.76
C LEU A 149 -7.75 -5.49 5.04
N ARG A 150 -7.12 -5.39 6.22
CA ARG A 150 -7.80 -5.17 7.49
C ARG A 150 -8.51 -3.82 7.51
N HIS A 151 -7.86 -2.74 7.05
CA HIS A 151 -8.46 -1.41 6.93
C HIS A 151 -9.67 -1.43 5.99
N ALA A 152 -9.57 -2.08 4.83
CA ALA A 152 -10.70 -2.25 3.93
C ALA A 152 -11.88 -2.96 4.61
N SER A 153 -11.61 -3.95 5.47
CA SER A 153 -12.64 -4.63 6.26
C SER A 153 -13.29 -3.70 7.30
N TRP A 154 -12.51 -2.84 7.96
CA TRP A 154 -13.02 -1.82 8.87
C TRP A 154 -13.86 -0.76 8.15
N TYR A 155 -13.44 -0.31 6.97
CA TYR A 155 -14.27 0.60 6.15
C TYR A 155 -15.61 -0.04 5.78
N ASN A 156 -15.64 -1.31 5.38
CA ASN A 156 -16.89 -2.03 5.12
C ASN A 156 -17.79 -2.08 6.36
N TYR A 157 -17.23 -2.34 7.54
CA TYR A 157 -17.96 -2.33 8.81
C TYR A 157 -18.57 -0.96 9.10
N LEU A 158 -17.81 0.14 8.96
CA LEU A 158 -18.28 1.50 9.19
C LEU A 158 -19.37 1.90 8.18
N ILE A 159 -19.23 1.52 6.90
CA ILE A 159 -20.22 1.77 5.85
C ILE A 159 -21.54 1.06 6.15
N ALA A 160 -21.48 -0.21 6.60
CA ALA A 160 -22.66 -0.98 6.96
C ALA A 160 -23.44 -0.37 8.15
N LYS A 161 -22.78 0.40 9.02
CA LYS A 161 -23.41 1.14 10.13
C LYS A 161 -24.04 2.47 9.71
N CYS A 162 -23.80 2.96 8.49
CA CYS A 162 -24.37 4.18 7.93
C CYS A 162 -25.75 3.93 7.30
N ILE A 163 -26.64 3.26 8.01
CA ILE A 163 -28.03 3.00 7.58
C ILE A 163 -28.91 4.17 7.98
#